data_77634b3b3647b2b3c9630fd4b4b4e491
#
_entry.id   77634b3b3647b2b3c9630fd4b4b4e491
#
_cell.length_a   1.000
_cell.length_b   1.000
_cell.length_c   1.000
_cell.angle_alpha   90.00
_cell.angle_beta   90.00
_cell.angle_gamma   90.00
#
_symmetry.space_group_name_H-M   'P 1'
#
loop_
_entity.id
_entity.type
_entity.pdbx_description
1 polymer ?
#
loop_
_entity_poly.entity_id
_entity_poly.type
_entity_poly.pdbx_seq_one_letter_code
_entity_poly.pdbx_strand_id
1 'polypeptide(L)'
;MKLSALLPTAALALLAGCAKPAAPDAALAAAARPPVRVQLAVAQAEDRPALTEVTGTVRPVQRAQLAAKVMGAITALPVTLGQRVAAGDLLVQISAGEITARLAQAQSQLNSARRDLDRERDLLGKGASTADLVRGLEDRFALTQALVREAEVMLGYAEVRAPFAGVVARTLAQAGDFASPGYPLLELEGTDAFQVEVAVPDSLASGLVPGTALAVTVPAARLAFSAPLAELSSAADATARSVLAKLTVPPGLAVRSGQYARVQVAGAPVRTLLIPTSALSVLGQMERVFVAGADHRAVLRLVKSGAVDGERCEVVSGLDAGERVVVRPPAGLREGQTLEILP
;
A
#
# COMPACT_ATOMS: atom_id res chain seq x y z
N MET A 1 -35.31 14.70 72.93
CA MET A 1 -35.13 15.47 74.23
C MET A 1 -34.65 16.84 73.83
N LYS A 2 -35.56 17.74 73.93
CA LYS A 2 -35.48 18.98 74.76
C LYS A 2 -34.45 19.97 74.22
N LEU A 3 -34.91 21.02 73.74
CA LEU A 3 -35.52 22.30 74.25
C LEU A 3 -34.49 23.42 74.16
N SER A 4 -34.84 24.42 73.52
CA SER A 4 -35.44 25.73 73.84
C SER A 4 -34.42 26.81 73.50
N ALA A 5 -34.70 27.71 72.61
CA ALA A 5 -35.48 28.97 72.76
C ALA A 5 -34.64 30.13 73.34
N LEU A 6 -34.56 31.23 72.62
CA LEU A 6 -35.17 32.51 72.95
C LEU A 6 -34.51 33.65 72.12
N LEU A 7 -35.38 34.39 71.47
CA LEU A 7 -35.22 35.78 71.02
C LEU A 7 -35.17 36.70 72.28
N PRO A 8 -34.83 37.99 72.22
CA PRO A 8 -35.39 38.96 71.29
C PRO A 8 -34.52 40.19 70.89
N THR A 9 -34.99 40.85 69.82
CA THR A 9 -35.13 42.30 69.59
C THR A 9 -34.01 43.32 69.82
N ALA A 10 -33.70 44.08 68.80
CA ALA A 10 -33.99 45.52 68.75
C ALA A 10 -33.65 46.11 67.36
N ALA A 11 -34.63 46.79 66.85
CA ALA A 11 -34.58 47.61 65.62
C ALA A 11 -33.74 48.87 65.83
N LEU A 12 -33.07 49.31 64.77
CA LEU A 12 -32.94 50.74 64.47
C LEU A 12 -32.63 50.97 62.99
N ALA A 13 -33.51 51.61 62.31
CA ALA A 13 -33.39 52.03 60.91
C ALA A 13 -32.37 53.16 60.80
N LEU A 14 -31.49 53.05 59.81
CA LEU A 14 -30.76 54.18 59.23
C LEU A 14 -30.82 54.04 57.71
N LEU A 15 -31.68 54.82 57.12
CA LEU A 15 -31.73 55.14 55.69
C LEU A 15 -30.47 55.95 55.37
N ALA A 16 -29.51 55.30 54.73
CA ALA A 16 -28.45 55.99 54.01
C ALA A 16 -28.55 55.57 52.54
N GLY A 17 -28.85 56.53 51.68
CA GLY A 17 -29.03 56.42 50.28
C GLY A 17 -27.75 55.91 49.63
N CYS A 18 -27.78 54.70 48.99
CA CYS A 18 -26.79 54.26 48.09
C CYS A 18 -27.00 54.93 46.71
N ALA A 19 -26.28 56.03 46.52
CA ALA A 19 -26.02 56.50 45.17
C ALA A 19 -25.32 55.37 44.40
N LYS A 20 -25.98 54.84 43.39
CA LYS A 20 -25.44 53.90 42.43
C LYS A 20 -24.21 54.54 41.78
N PRO A 21 -22.99 54.04 41.92
CA PRO A 21 -21.88 54.57 41.17
C PRO A 21 -22.20 54.34 39.68
N ALA A 22 -22.23 55.42 38.91
CA ALA A 22 -22.31 55.40 37.48
C ALA A 22 -21.16 54.48 37.00
N ALA A 23 -21.53 53.40 36.30
CA ALA A 23 -20.55 52.60 35.62
C ALA A 23 -19.71 53.59 34.77
N PRO A 24 -18.39 53.54 34.86
CA PRO A 24 -17.58 54.35 33.95
C PRO A 24 -17.93 53.90 32.53
N ASP A 25 -18.37 54.89 31.75
CA ASP A 25 -18.55 54.72 30.28
C ASP A 25 -17.40 53.93 29.70
N ALA A 26 -17.65 52.71 29.34
CA ALA A 26 -16.73 51.89 28.59
C ALA A 26 -16.52 52.42 27.15
N ALA A 27 -16.98 53.63 26.91
CA ALA A 27 -16.74 54.45 25.71
C ALA A 27 -15.46 55.30 25.83
N LEU A 28 -14.59 55.02 26.79
CA LEU A 28 -13.29 55.68 26.87
C LEU A 28 -12.35 55.11 25.81
N ALA A 29 -12.42 55.79 24.65
CA ALA A 29 -11.29 55.98 23.76
C ALA A 29 -10.66 54.69 23.23
N ALA A 30 -11.28 54.11 22.24
CA ALA A 30 -10.50 53.67 21.11
C ALA A 30 -9.74 54.93 20.56
N ALA A 31 -8.67 55.36 21.28
CA ALA A 31 -7.74 56.35 20.77
C ALA A 31 -7.42 55.90 19.34
N ALA A 32 -7.83 56.70 18.36
CA ALA A 32 -7.69 56.40 16.95
C ALA A 32 -6.18 56.11 16.68
N ARG A 33 -5.84 54.85 16.72
CA ARG A 33 -4.46 54.44 16.36
C ARG A 33 -4.22 54.84 14.93
N PRO A 34 -3.00 55.23 14.58
CA PRO A 34 -2.69 55.59 13.21
C PRO A 34 -3.06 54.42 12.27
N PRO A 35 -3.56 54.71 11.07
CA PRO A 35 -3.87 53.70 10.08
C PRO A 35 -2.61 52.90 9.77
N VAL A 36 -2.76 51.61 9.57
CA VAL A 36 -1.65 50.69 9.26
C VAL A 36 -1.69 50.37 7.80
N ARG A 37 -0.56 50.56 7.13
CA ARG A 37 -0.38 50.19 5.71
C ARG A 37 -0.26 48.69 5.57
N VAL A 38 -1.14 48.12 4.73
CA VAL A 38 -1.23 46.67 4.54
C VAL A 38 -1.47 46.35 3.08
N GLN A 39 -0.99 45.18 2.68
CA GLN A 39 -1.37 44.55 1.41
C GLN A 39 -2.48 43.55 1.69
N LEU A 40 -3.43 43.45 0.78
CA LEU A 40 -4.54 42.52 0.89
C LEU A 40 -4.42 41.45 -0.18
N ALA A 41 -4.81 40.23 0.18
CA ALA A 41 -5.04 39.14 -0.77
C ALA A 41 -6.49 38.65 -0.62
N VAL A 42 -7.09 38.21 -1.69
CA VAL A 42 -8.43 37.63 -1.67
C VAL A 42 -8.34 36.15 -1.37
N ALA A 43 -9.17 35.68 -0.42
CA ALA A 43 -9.32 34.26 -0.15
C ALA A 43 -10.03 33.61 -1.34
N GLN A 44 -9.30 32.78 -2.07
CA GLN A 44 -9.78 32.15 -3.32
C GLN A 44 -10.26 30.73 -3.04
N ALA A 45 -11.45 30.40 -3.51
CA ALA A 45 -11.93 29.04 -3.51
C ALA A 45 -11.51 28.35 -4.81
N GLU A 46 -10.75 27.28 -4.69
CA GLU A 46 -10.31 26.43 -5.80
C GLU A 46 -10.81 25.00 -5.59
N ASP A 47 -11.26 24.36 -6.68
CA ASP A 47 -11.58 22.95 -6.64
C ASP A 47 -10.28 22.14 -6.80
N ARG A 48 -9.89 21.44 -5.75
CA ARG A 48 -8.68 20.61 -5.73
C ARG A 48 -9.02 19.15 -5.47
N PRO A 49 -8.33 18.20 -6.12
CA PRO A 49 -8.52 16.81 -5.80
C PRO A 49 -8.14 16.57 -4.33
N ALA A 50 -9.01 15.95 -3.57
CA ALA A 50 -8.68 15.50 -2.23
C ALA A 50 -7.66 14.37 -2.33
N LEU A 51 -6.42 14.59 -1.87
CA LEU A 51 -5.40 13.54 -1.84
C LEU A 51 -5.61 12.68 -0.59
N THR A 52 -5.91 11.41 -0.80
CA THR A 52 -6.06 10.43 0.27
C THR A 52 -4.84 9.50 0.27
N GLU A 53 -4.21 9.36 1.42
CA GLU A 53 -3.11 8.42 1.61
C GLU A 53 -3.67 7.03 1.88
N VAL A 54 -3.33 6.08 1.02
CA VAL A 54 -3.74 4.67 1.14
C VAL A 54 -2.51 3.81 1.38
N THR A 55 -2.66 2.83 2.27
CA THR A 55 -1.57 1.94 2.64
C THR A 55 -1.39 0.81 1.65
N GLY A 56 -0.15 0.49 1.32
CA GLY A 56 0.22 -0.60 0.44
C GLY A 56 1.43 -1.39 0.95
N THR A 57 1.73 -2.46 0.26
CA THR A 57 2.88 -3.31 0.54
C THR A 57 3.68 -3.56 -0.73
N VAL A 58 4.99 -3.42 -0.64
CA VAL A 58 5.90 -3.80 -1.72
C VAL A 58 5.93 -5.32 -1.85
N ARG A 59 5.71 -5.84 -3.06
CA ARG A 59 5.73 -7.27 -3.38
C ARG A 59 6.59 -7.53 -4.61
N PRO A 60 7.27 -8.65 -4.71
CA PRO A 60 7.90 -9.05 -5.96
C PRO A 60 6.81 -9.42 -6.99
N VAL A 61 7.07 -9.14 -8.26
CA VAL A 61 6.16 -9.53 -9.35
C VAL A 61 6.14 -11.05 -9.52
N GLN A 62 7.31 -11.70 -9.35
CA GLN A 62 7.43 -13.16 -9.40
C GLN A 62 7.55 -13.71 -7.98
N ARG A 63 6.64 -14.61 -7.64
CA ARG A 63 6.65 -15.35 -6.38
C ARG A 63 6.17 -16.77 -6.63
N ALA A 64 6.89 -17.75 -6.10
CA ALA A 64 6.49 -19.15 -6.18
C ALA A 64 6.61 -19.81 -4.79
N GLN A 65 5.54 -20.49 -4.40
CA GLN A 65 5.57 -21.46 -3.32
C GLN A 65 5.83 -22.82 -3.93
N LEU A 66 7.01 -23.37 -3.69
CA LEU A 66 7.42 -24.67 -4.22
C LEU A 66 6.96 -25.76 -3.28
N ALA A 67 6.24 -26.73 -3.84
CA ALA A 67 5.72 -27.88 -3.11
C ALA A 67 6.25 -29.19 -3.72
N ALA A 68 6.32 -30.23 -2.92
CA ALA A 68 6.66 -31.56 -3.39
C ALA A 68 5.61 -32.08 -4.36
N LYS A 69 6.05 -32.78 -5.40
CA LYS A 69 5.18 -33.47 -6.37
C LYS A 69 5.20 -34.99 -6.19
N VAL A 70 6.19 -35.49 -5.46
CA VAL A 70 6.36 -36.92 -5.14
C VAL A 70 6.51 -37.11 -3.65
N MET A 71 6.24 -38.33 -3.19
CA MET A 71 6.47 -38.69 -1.79
C MET A 71 7.89 -39.19 -1.59
N GLY A 72 8.47 -38.93 -0.41
CA GLY A 72 9.78 -39.40 -0.02
C GLY A 72 10.43 -38.53 1.05
N ALA A 73 11.50 -39.01 1.66
CA ALA A 73 12.30 -38.24 2.59
C ALA A 73 13.10 -37.17 1.84
N ILE A 74 13.19 -35.98 2.39
CA ILE A 74 14.06 -34.91 1.89
C ILE A 74 15.50 -35.27 2.24
N THR A 75 16.30 -35.59 1.22
CA THR A 75 17.70 -36.01 1.39
C THR A 75 18.64 -34.82 1.50
N ALA A 76 18.33 -33.73 0.79
CA ALA A 76 19.12 -32.52 0.85
C ALA A 76 18.26 -31.27 0.59
N LEU A 77 18.63 -30.19 1.27
CA LEU A 77 18.12 -28.82 1.07
C LEU A 77 19.34 -27.89 1.05
N PRO A 78 20.03 -27.81 -0.11
CA PRO A 78 21.32 -27.11 -0.22
C PRO A 78 21.22 -25.59 -0.22
N VAL A 79 20.05 -25.04 0.12
CA VAL A 79 19.79 -23.59 0.13
C VAL A 79 19.41 -23.10 1.51
N THR A 80 19.73 -21.84 1.79
CA THR A 80 19.44 -21.17 3.06
C THR A 80 18.55 -19.96 2.86
N LEU A 81 17.89 -19.53 3.94
CA LEU A 81 17.08 -18.32 3.95
C LEU A 81 17.91 -17.12 3.49
N GLY A 82 17.38 -16.32 2.55
CA GLY A 82 18.05 -15.15 2.01
C GLY A 82 19.09 -15.45 0.92
N GLN A 83 19.33 -16.70 0.58
CA GLN A 83 20.27 -17.08 -0.48
C GLN A 83 19.70 -16.73 -1.85
N ARG A 84 20.55 -16.18 -2.72
CA ARG A 84 20.24 -15.96 -4.13
C ARG A 84 20.47 -17.24 -4.92
N VAL A 85 19.55 -17.53 -5.82
CA VAL A 85 19.56 -18.69 -6.70
C VAL A 85 19.28 -18.27 -8.13
N ALA A 86 19.88 -18.99 -9.08
CA ALA A 86 19.60 -18.83 -10.49
C ALA A 86 18.44 -19.77 -10.92
N ALA A 87 17.81 -19.48 -12.06
CA ALA A 87 16.83 -20.37 -12.64
C ALA A 87 17.47 -21.73 -12.94
N GLY A 88 16.81 -22.83 -12.54
CA GLY A 88 17.30 -24.19 -12.69
C GLY A 88 18.17 -24.73 -11.55
N ASP A 89 18.59 -23.89 -10.60
CA ASP A 89 19.35 -24.34 -9.42
C ASP A 89 18.55 -25.37 -8.60
N LEU A 90 19.26 -26.39 -8.09
CA LEU A 90 18.67 -27.40 -7.21
C LEU A 90 18.37 -26.78 -5.84
N LEU A 91 17.10 -26.85 -5.43
CA LEU A 91 16.65 -26.29 -4.16
C LEU A 91 16.35 -27.37 -3.12
N VAL A 92 15.73 -28.47 -3.55
CA VAL A 92 15.39 -29.60 -2.67
C VAL A 92 15.58 -30.88 -3.41
N GLN A 93 16.13 -31.89 -2.73
CA GLN A 93 16.23 -33.24 -3.22
C GLN A 93 15.42 -34.19 -2.34
N ILE A 94 14.52 -34.94 -2.97
CA ILE A 94 13.66 -35.94 -2.33
C ILE A 94 14.21 -37.31 -2.70
N SER A 95 14.18 -38.26 -1.76
CA SER A 95 14.58 -39.64 -2.00
C SER A 95 13.73 -40.27 -3.09
N ALA A 96 14.38 -40.80 -4.13
CA ALA A 96 13.71 -41.35 -5.30
C ALA A 96 13.92 -42.86 -5.46
N GLY A 97 14.32 -43.58 -4.41
CA GLY A 97 14.67 -44.98 -4.51
C GLY A 97 13.58 -45.87 -5.13
N GLU A 98 12.32 -45.65 -4.73
CA GLU A 98 11.16 -46.38 -5.29
C GLU A 98 10.91 -46.00 -6.76
N ILE A 99 11.02 -44.72 -7.10
CA ILE A 99 10.83 -44.20 -8.47
C ILE A 99 11.97 -44.73 -9.38
N THR A 100 13.20 -44.75 -8.87
CA THR A 100 14.37 -45.29 -9.60
C THR A 100 14.19 -46.76 -9.89
N ALA A 101 13.67 -47.56 -8.93
CA ALA A 101 13.36 -48.95 -9.13
C ALA A 101 12.27 -49.17 -10.20
N ARG A 102 11.22 -48.32 -10.20
CA ARG A 102 10.17 -48.34 -11.21
C ARG A 102 10.70 -47.98 -12.61
N LEU A 103 11.59 -46.97 -12.69
CA LEU A 103 12.25 -46.61 -13.96
C LEU A 103 13.07 -47.78 -14.49
N ALA A 104 13.87 -48.45 -13.64
CA ALA A 104 14.66 -49.62 -14.05
C ALA A 104 13.77 -50.78 -14.51
N GLN A 105 12.62 -51.00 -13.89
CA GLN A 105 11.63 -51.98 -14.34
C GLN A 105 11.04 -51.62 -15.70
N ALA A 106 10.60 -50.38 -15.92
CA ALA A 106 10.05 -49.90 -17.17
C ALA A 106 11.09 -50.00 -18.30
N GLN A 107 12.35 -49.65 -18.03
CA GLN A 107 13.48 -49.77 -18.97
C GLN A 107 13.71 -51.22 -19.41
N SER A 108 13.63 -52.16 -18.43
CA SER A 108 13.79 -53.60 -18.73
C SER A 108 12.66 -54.10 -19.62
N GLN A 109 11.43 -53.66 -19.39
CA GLN A 109 10.25 -53.98 -20.21
C GLN A 109 10.39 -53.42 -21.63
N LEU A 110 10.84 -52.17 -21.78
CA LEU A 110 11.09 -51.52 -23.05
C LEU A 110 12.16 -52.28 -23.86
N ASN A 111 13.28 -52.65 -23.20
CA ASN A 111 14.34 -53.40 -23.82
C ASN A 111 13.89 -54.79 -24.31
N SER A 112 12.96 -55.45 -23.58
CA SER A 112 12.35 -56.72 -24.04
C SER A 112 11.46 -56.50 -25.25
N ALA A 113 10.52 -55.53 -25.19
CA ALA A 113 9.62 -55.19 -26.26
C ALA A 113 10.38 -54.83 -27.56
N ARG A 114 11.48 -54.09 -27.42
CA ARG A 114 12.35 -53.73 -28.55
C ARG A 114 12.95 -54.97 -29.20
N ARG A 115 13.58 -55.87 -28.41
CA ARG A 115 14.16 -57.09 -28.94
C ARG A 115 13.12 -57.99 -29.65
N ASP A 116 11.91 -58.10 -29.08
CA ASP A 116 10.84 -58.88 -29.67
C ASP A 116 10.38 -58.30 -31.00
N LEU A 117 10.22 -56.97 -31.06
CA LEU A 117 9.85 -56.24 -32.31
C LEU A 117 10.92 -56.37 -33.37
N ASP A 118 12.21 -56.16 -33.03
CA ASP A 118 13.33 -56.24 -33.95
C ASP A 118 13.44 -57.66 -34.56
N ARG A 119 13.26 -58.70 -33.72
CA ARG A 119 13.23 -60.10 -34.16
C ARG A 119 12.08 -60.36 -35.12
N GLU A 120 10.89 -59.92 -34.82
CA GLU A 120 9.71 -60.18 -35.62
C GLU A 120 9.72 -59.39 -36.93
N ARG A 121 10.30 -58.21 -36.98
CA ARG A 121 10.55 -57.45 -38.21
C ARG A 121 11.53 -58.19 -39.14
N ASP A 122 12.56 -58.80 -38.56
CA ASP A 122 13.51 -59.60 -39.32
C ASP A 122 12.86 -60.84 -39.88
N LEU A 123 11.98 -61.53 -39.13
CA LEU A 123 11.18 -62.69 -39.60
C LEU A 123 10.16 -62.26 -40.65
N LEU A 124 9.54 -61.14 -40.56
CA LEU A 124 8.64 -60.63 -41.60
C LEU A 124 9.39 -60.37 -42.90
N GLY A 125 10.59 -59.76 -42.82
CA GLY A 125 11.46 -59.56 -43.99
C GLY A 125 11.90 -60.89 -44.67
N LYS A 126 11.86 -61.99 -43.92
CA LYS A 126 12.16 -63.35 -44.40
C LYS A 126 10.91 -64.15 -44.82
N GLY A 127 9.72 -63.54 -44.75
CA GLY A 127 8.45 -64.17 -45.06
C GLY A 127 7.92 -65.15 -43.99
N ALA A 128 8.51 -65.14 -42.77
CA ALA A 128 8.24 -66.08 -41.68
C ALA A 128 7.38 -65.46 -40.57
N SER A 129 6.79 -64.26 -40.80
CA SER A 129 5.87 -63.57 -39.88
C SER A 129 4.77 -62.83 -40.61
N THR A 130 3.83 -62.25 -39.89
CA THR A 130 2.70 -61.47 -40.41
C THR A 130 2.82 -59.99 -40.08
N ALA A 131 2.31 -59.11 -40.95
CA ALA A 131 2.28 -57.67 -40.69
C ALA A 131 1.43 -57.31 -39.48
N ASP A 132 0.39 -58.12 -39.14
CA ASP A 132 -0.45 -57.89 -37.97
C ASP A 132 0.30 -58.17 -36.67
N LEU A 133 1.14 -59.22 -36.62
CA LEU A 133 1.96 -59.51 -35.46
C LEU A 133 2.99 -58.41 -35.21
N VAL A 134 3.64 -57.91 -36.27
CA VAL A 134 4.58 -56.80 -36.19
C VAL A 134 3.91 -55.56 -35.67
N ARG A 135 2.72 -55.20 -36.19
CA ARG A 135 1.94 -54.07 -35.69
C ARG A 135 1.60 -54.19 -34.19
N GLY A 136 1.19 -55.37 -33.73
CA GLY A 136 0.92 -55.60 -32.31
C GLY A 136 2.17 -55.44 -31.43
N LEU A 137 3.37 -55.80 -31.93
CA LEU A 137 4.65 -55.58 -31.22
C LEU A 137 5.10 -54.09 -31.28
N GLU A 138 4.77 -53.37 -32.36
CA GLU A 138 4.97 -51.92 -32.46
C GLU A 138 4.11 -51.18 -31.41
N ASP A 139 2.87 -51.55 -31.27
CA ASP A 139 1.96 -50.97 -30.26
C ASP A 139 2.48 -51.24 -28.83
N ARG A 140 2.95 -52.49 -28.59
CA ARG A 140 3.56 -52.85 -27.32
C ARG A 140 4.85 -52.07 -27.04
N PHE A 141 5.69 -51.89 -28.02
CA PHE A 141 6.91 -51.08 -27.90
C PHE A 141 6.57 -49.62 -27.60
N ALA A 142 5.60 -49.03 -28.28
CA ALA A 142 5.13 -47.68 -28.06
C ALA A 142 4.58 -47.51 -26.62
N LEU A 143 3.80 -48.48 -26.13
CA LEU A 143 3.28 -48.50 -24.74
C LEU A 143 4.41 -48.52 -23.74
N THR A 144 5.40 -49.45 -23.88
CA THR A 144 6.51 -49.56 -22.92
C THR A 144 7.40 -48.33 -22.97
N GLN A 145 7.57 -47.70 -24.14
CA GLN A 145 8.25 -46.41 -24.23
C GLN A 145 7.53 -45.29 -23.47
N ALA A 146 6.20 -45.28 -23.50
CA ALA A 146 5.43 -44.30 -22.72
C ALA A 146 5.59 -44.53 -21.21
N LEU A 147 5.63 -45.79 -20.73
CA LEU A 147 5.90 -46.13 -19.33
C LEU A 147 7.30 -45.65 -18.86
N VAL A 148 8.32 -45.76 -19.70
CA VAL A 148 9.64 -45.23 -19.38
C VAL A 148 9.58 -43.69 -19.21
N ARG A 149 8.96 -42.98 -20.19
CA ARG A 149 8.83 -41.53 -20.11
C ARG A 149 8.05 -41.08 -18.85
N GLU A 150 7.02 -41.83 -18.48
CA GLU A 150 6.27 -41.55 -17.21
C GLU A 150 7.19 -41.66 -16.00
N ALA A 151 7.97 -42.75 -15.90
CA ALA A 151 8.90 -42.96 -14.79
C ALA A 151 10.03 -41.91 -14.75
N GLU A 152 10.52 -41.47 -15.91
CA GLU A 152 11.53 -40.41 -16.03
C GLU A 152 10.98 -39.07 -15.56
N VAL A 153 9.74 -38.72 -15.91
CA VAL A 153 9.06 -37.50 -15.43
C VAL A 153 8.87 -37.55 -13.94
N MET A 154 8.44 -38.68 -13.38
CA MET A 154 8.29 -38.87 -11.95
C MET A 154 9.63 -38.73 -11.22
N LEU A 155 10.73 -39.28 -11.79
CA LEU A 155 12.07 -39.11 -11.23
C LEU A 155 12.50 -37.64 -11.24
N GLY A 156 12.19 -36.91 -12.32
CA GLY A 156 12.47 -35.47 -12.39
C GLY A 156 11.77 -34.65 -11.31
N TYR A 157 10.64 -35.11 -10.79
CA TYR A 157 9.93 -34.43 -9.69
C TYR A 157 10.61 -34.63 -8.31
N ALA A 158 11.55 -35.55 -8.19
CA ALA A 158 12.35 -35.72 -6.98
C ALA A 158 13.39 -34.59 -6.80
N GLU A 159 13.70 -33.87 -7.85
CA GLU A 159 14.57 -32.70 -7.83
C GLU A 159 13.72 -31.44 -8.01
N VAL A 160 13.55 -30.67 -6.93
CA VAL A 160 12.84 -29.39 -6.99
C VAL A 160 13.84 -28.30 -7.34
N ARG A 161 13.66 -27.70 -8.52
CA ARG A 161 14.54 -26.67 -9.05
C ARG A 161 13.85 -25.30 -9.08
N ALA A 162 14.66 -24.23 -9.07
CA ALA A 162 14.18 -22.85 -9.13
C ALA A 162 13.53 -22.55 -10.50
N PRO A 163 12.27 -22.12 -10.54
CA PRO A 163 11.59 -21.79 -11.79
C PRO A 163 12.07 -20.47 -12.41
N PHE A 164 12.64 -19.58 -11.61
CA PHE A 164 13.22 -18.29 -12.01
C PHE A 164 14.35 -17.90 -11.04
N ALA A 165 15.17 -16.94 -11.44
CA ALA A 165 16.22 -16.38 -10.58
C ALA A 165 15.60 -15.52 -9.47
N GLY A 166 16.05 -15.69 -8.23
CA GLY A 166 15.46 -15.00 -7.09
C GLY A 166 16.19 -15.23 -5.78
N VAL A 167 15.47 -14.98 -4.68
CA VAL A 167 15.94 -15.18 -3.30
C VAL A 167 14.99 -16.13 -2.58
N VAL A 168 15.54 -17.04 -1.79
CA VAL A 168 14.77 -17.91 -0.91
C VAL A 168 14.19 -17.07 0.23
N ALA A 169 12.88 -16.79 0.14
CA ALA A 169 12.18 -15.95 1.11
C ALA A 169 11.83 -16.71 2.39
N ARG A 170 11.53 -18.00 2.27
CA ARG A 170 11.22 -18.88 3.41
C ARG A 170 11.59 -20.32 3.10
N THR A 171 12.07 -21.04 4.10
CA THR A 171 12.20 -22.51 4.10
C THR A 171 11.13 -23.08 5.03
N LEU A 172 10.30 -23.97 4.52
CA LEU A 172 9.15 -24.56 5.24
C LEU A 172 9.41 -26.03 5.57
N ALA A 173 10.46 -26.63 5.00
CA ALA A 173 10.88 -27.99 5.21
C ALA A 173 12.38 -28.06 5.53
N GLN A 174 12.82 -29.18 6.09
CA GLN A 174 14.21 -29.45 6.43
C GLN A 174 14.67 -30.81 5.86
N ALA A 175 15.99 -30.98 5.73
CA ALA A 175 16.54 -32.29 5.43
C ALA A 175 16.19 -33.30 6.53
N GLY A 176 15.70 -34.47 6.14
CA GLY A 176 15.17 -35.47 7.02
C GLY A 176 13.63 -35.49 7.12
N ASP A 177 12.95 -34.44 6.77
CA ASP A 177 11.48 -34.41 6.73
C ASP A 177 10.94 -35.36 5.66
N PHE A 178 9.71 -35.84 5.86
CA PHE A 178 9.00 -36.63 4.86
C PHE A 178 8.05 -35.72 4.07
N ALA A 179 8.30 -35.63 2.77
CA ALA A 179 7.47 -34.87 1.84
C ALA A 179 6.39 -35.75 1.22
N SER A 180 5.21 -35.17 1.01
CA SER A 180 4.11 -35.75 0.23
C SER A 180 3.64 -34.76 -0.84
N PRO A 181 2.95 -35.20 -1.90
CA PRO A 181 2.43 -34.30 -2.91
C PRO A 181 1.60 -33.17 -2.30
N GLY A 182 1.92 -31.90 -2.66
CA GLY A 182 1.32 -30.70 -2.10
C GLY A 182 2.01 -30.17 -0.83
N TYR A 183 2.95 -30.90 -0.22
CA TYR A 183 3.69 -30.42 0.95
C TYR A 183 4.56 -29.22 0.60
N PRO A 184 4.39 -28.07 1.26
CA PRO A 184 5.15 -26.86 0.94
C PRO A 184 6.60 -27.01 1.42
N LEU A 185 7.56 -26.74 0.53
CA LEU A 185 8.98 -26.90 0.78
C LEU A 185 9.67 -25.58 1.06
N LEU A 186 9.48 -24.61 0.18
CA LEU A 186 10.07 -23.28 0.32
C LEU A 186 9.31 -22.23 -0.52
N GLU A 187 9.54 -20.97 -0.22
CA GLU A 187 9.05 -19.83 -0.99
C GLU A 187 10.23 -19.13 -1.68
N LEU A 188 10.08 -18.89 -2.98
CA LEU A 188 11.04 -18.18 -3.82
C LEU A 188 10.43 -16.85 -4.27
N GLU A 189 11.16 -15.76 -4.13
CA GLU A 189 10.79 -14.42 -4.58
C GLU A 189 11.79 -13.90 -5.60
N GLY A 190 11.27 -13.38 -6.72
CA GLY A 190 12.08 -12.72 -7.73
C GLY A 190 12.64 -11.39 -7.22
N THR A 191 13.82 -11.01 -7.75
CA THR A 191 14.52 -9.78 -7.34
C THR A 191 14.52 -8.71 -8.42
N ASP A 192 14.05 -9.03 -9.63
CA ASP A 192 14.20 -8.18 -10.80
C ASP A 192 13.11 -7.10 -10.91
N ALA A 193 11.91 -7.40 -10.44
CA ALA A 193 10.78 -6.51 -10.54
C ALA A 193 9.91 -6.55 -9.27
N PHE A 194 9.54 -5.36 -8.80
CA PHE A 194 8.66 -5.17 -7.67
C PHE A 194 7.40 -4.41 -8.08
N GLN A 195 6.34 -4.61 -7.33
CA GLN A 195 5.09 -3.89 -7.41
C GLN A 195 4.65 -3.45 -6.02
N VAL A 196 3.85 -2.40 -5.94
CA VAL A 196 3.17 -2.02 -4.71
C VAL A 196 1.72 -2.48 -4.83
N GLU A 197 1.32 -3.38 -3.96
CA GLU A 197 -0.06 -3.81 -3.82
C GLU A 197 -0.77 -2.93 -2.80
N VAL A 198 -1.88 -2.34 -3.21
CA VAL A 198 -2.62 -1.37 -2.43
C VAL A 198 -4.12 -1.73 -2.48
N ALA A 199 -4.77 -1.74 -1.33
CA ALA A 199 -6.21 -1.88 -1.22
C ALA A 199 -6.85 -0.48 -1.26
N VAL A 200 -7.28 -0.05 -2.43
CA VAL A 200 -7.88 1.27 -2.64
C VAL A 200 -9.37 1.21 -2.28
N PRO A 201 -9.88 2.11 -1.42
CA PRO A 201 -11.32 2.20 -1.15
C PRO A 201 -12.13 2.35 -2.43
N ASP A 202 -13.27 1.67 -2.53
CA ASP A 202 -14.11 1.63 -3.74
C ASP A 202 -14.54 3.04 -4.19
N SER A 203 -14.77 3.96 -3.23
CA SER A 203 -15.10 5.36 -3.51
C SER A 203 -13.99 6.13 -4.26
N LEU A 204 -12.73 5.70 -4.15
CA LEU A 204 -11.59 6.30 -4.82
C LEU A 204 -11.20 5.54 -6.10
N ALA A 205 -11.55 4.24 -6.17
CA ALA A 205 -11.18 3.37 -7.27
C ALA A 205 -11.84 3.75 -8.60
N SER A 206 -13.04 4.33 -8.56
CA SER A 206 -13.81 4.74 -9.75
C SER A 206 -13.09 5.76 -10.65
N GLY A 207 -12.17 6.53 -10.09
CA GLY A 207 -11.36 7.51 -10.82
C GLY A 207 -10.02 6.97 -11.33
N LEU A 208 -9.67 5.72 -11.02
CA LEU A 208 -8.40 5.13 -11.38
C LEU A 208 -8.53 4.35 -12.69
N VAL A 209 -7.60 4.60 -13.60
CA VAL A 209 -7.45 3.83 -14.83
C VAL A 209 -6.01 3.32 -14.95
N PRO A 210 -5.79 2.13 -15.53
CA PRO A 210 -4.44 1.64 -15.81
C PRO A 210 -3.62 2.68 -16.58
N GLY A 211 -2.36 2.85 -16.18
CA GLY A 211 -1.47 3.90 -16.69
C GLY A 211 -1.45 5.17 -15.84
N THR A 212 -2.39 5.39 -14.94
CA THR A 212 -2.37 6.55 -14.03
C THR A 212 -1.12 6.49 -13.14
N ALA A 213 -0.36 7.57 -13.13
CA ALA A 213 0.82 7.70 -12.28
C ALA A 213 0.42 8.17 -10.88
N LEU A 214 0.75 7.38 -9.86
CA LEU A 214 0.46 7.69 -8.45
C LEU A 214 1.75 7.93 -7.68
N ALA A 215 1.73 8.89 -6.76
CA ALA A 215 2.85 9.16 -5.89
C ALA A 215 2.93 8.07 -4.80
N VAL A 216 4.10 7.45 -4.69
CA VAL A 216 4.38 6.37 -3.75
C VAL A 216 5.53 6.78 -2.86
N THR A 217 5.39 6.57 -1.57
CA THR A 217 6.45 6.75 -0.57
C THR A 217 6.69 5.44 0.16
N VAL A 218 7.95 5.00 0.23
CA VAL A 218 8.39 3.83 1.00
C VAL A 218 9.29 4.33 2.14
N PRO A 219 8.75 4.59 3.35
CA PRO A 219 9.48 5.25 4.43
C PRO A 219 10.72 4.48 4.88
N ALA A 220 10.63 3.16 4.96
CA ALA A 220 11.75 2.30 5.38
C ALA A 220 12.95 2.37 4.44
N ALA A 221 12.72 2.62 3.14
CA ALA A 221 13.76 2.81 2.14
C ALA A 221 14.13 4.29 1.94
N ARG A 222 13.41 5.23 2.56
CA ARG A 222 13.50 6.68 2.35
C ARG A 222 13.35 7.08 0.88
N LEU A 223 12.47 6.39 0.17
CA LEU A 223 12.21 6.60 -1.25
C LEU A 223 10.83 7.22 -1.46
N ALA A 224 10.77 8.19 -2.37
CA ALA A 224 9.54 8.73 -2.93
C ALA A 224 9.67 8.71 -4.46
N PHE A 225 8.69 8.16 -5.14
CA PHE A 225 8.69 8.01 -6.60
C PHE A 225 7.26 8.00 -7.15
N SER A 226 7.15 8.19 -8.43
CA SER A 226 5.89 8.04 -9.16
C SER A 226 5.83 6.64 -9.75
N ALA A 227 4.72 5.94 -9.54
CA ALA A 227 4.50 4.58 -10.02
C ALA A 227 3.23 4.51 -10.87
N PRO A 228 3.30 3.97 -12.10
CA PRO A 228 2.12 3.76 -12.91
C PRO A 228 1.26 2.62 -12.35
N LEU A 229 -0.05 2.81 -12.37
CA LEU A 229 -1.03 1.77 -12.09
C LEU A 229 -0.99 0.74 -13.22
N ALA A 230 -0.50 -0.47 -12.93
CA ALA A 230 -0.41 -1.56 -13.90
C ALA A 230 -1.72 -2.33 -14.00
N GLU A 231 -2.30 -2.69 -12.86
CA GLU A 231 -3.51 -3.50 -12.79
C GLU A 231 -4.45 -2.94 -11.72
N LEU A 232 -5.74 -2.98 -12.03
CA LEU A 232 -6.82 -2.69 -11.10
C LEU A 232 -7.80 -3.87 -11.14
N SER A 233 -8.08 -4.46 -9.98
CA SER A 233 -9.04 -5.56 -9.92
C SER A 233 -10.43 -5.07 -10.32
N SER A 234 -11.14 -5.86 -11.12
CA SER A 234 -12.54 -5.59 -11.46
C SER A 234 -13.53 -5.97 -10.36
N ALA A 235 -13.05 -6.75 -9.36
CA ALA A 235 -13.86 -7.17 -8.23
C ALA A 235 -13.39 -6.46 -6.96
N ALA A 236 -14.34 -5.87 -6.23
CA ALA A 236 -14.07 -5.32 -4.91
C ALA A 236 -14.16 -6.43 -3.85
N ASP A 237 -13.31 -6.36 -2.84
CA ASP A 237 -13.46 -7.13 -1.62
C ASP A 237 -14.64 -6.58 -0.83
N ALA A 238 -15.70 -7.37 -0.69
CA ALA A 238 -16.91 -6.97 0.00
C ALA A 238 -16.70 -6.70 1.50
N THR A 239 -15.72 -7.35 2.12
CA THR A 239 -15.39 -7.19 3.53
C THR A 239 -14.59 -5.92 3.78
N ALA A 240 -13.57 -5.69 2.96
CA ALA A 240 -12.71 -4.51 3.07
C ALA A 240 -13.26 -3.28 2.32
N ARG A 241 -14.29 -3.46 1.46
CA ARG A 241 -14.84 -2.42 0.56
C ARG A 241 -13.74 -1.71 -0.22
N SER A 242 -12.82 -2.50 -0.73
CA SER A 242 -11.64 -2.01 -1.44
C SER A 242 -11.36 -2.81 -2.69
N VAL A 243 -10.69 -2.19 -3.63
CA VAL A 243 -10.26 -2.79 -4.88
C VAL A 243 -8.74 -2.92 -4.83
N LEU A 244 -8.24 -4.09 -5.21
CA LEU A 244 -6.79 -4.30 -5.28
C LEU A 244 -6.21 -3.57 -6.51
N ALA A 245 -5.29 -2.67 -6.25
CA ALA A 245 -4.50 -1.98 -7.26
C ALA A 245 -3.04 -2.41 -7.17
N LYS A 246 -2.39 -2.63 -8.31
CA LYS A 246 -0.96 -2.95 -8.41
C LYS A 246 -0.24 -1.85 -9.18
N LEU A 247 0.76 -1.30 -8.55
CA LEU A 247 1.59 -0.22 -9.09
C LEU A 247 2.98 -0.77 -9.41
N THR A 248 3.51 -0.50 -10.59
CA THR A 248 4.85 -0.95 -10.97
C THR A 248 5.91 -0.07 -10.28
N VAL A 249 6.82 -0.69 -9.56
CA VAL A 249 7.98 0.00 -9.00
C VAL A 249 9.01 0.24 -10.11
N PRO A 250 9.50 1.47 -10.31
CA PRO A 250 10.57 1.74 -11.26
C PRO A 250 11.81 0.88 -11.00
N PRO A 251 12.49 0.39 -12.06
CA PRO A 251 13.69 -0.42 -11.89
C PRO A 251 14.84 0.37 -11.24
N GLY A 252 15.72 -0.33 -10.53
CA GLY A 252 16.89 0.27 -9.88
C GLY A 252 16.64 0.86 -8.49
N LEU A 253 15.40 0.88 -8.00
CA LEU A 253 15.12 1.31 -6.65
C LEU A 253 15.41 0.17 -5.65
N ALA A 254 16.11 0.51 -4.56
CA ALA A 254 16.47 -0.44 -3.51
C ALA A 254 15.31 -0.69 -2.53
N VAL A 255 14.30 -1.41 -3.00
CA VAL A 255 13.15 -1.84 -2.18
C VAL A 255 13.26 -3.31 -1.81
N ARG A 256 12.54 -3.72 -0.78
CA ARG A 256 12.44 -5.12 -0.32
C ARG A 256 11.00 -5.56 -0.23
N SER A 257 10.76 -6.84 -0.49
CA SER A 257 9.46 -7.48 -0.25
C SER A 257 8.99 -7.26 1.19
N GLY A 258 7.70 -7.01 1.36
CA GLY A 258 7.08 -6.77 2.66
C GLY A 258 7.21 -5.35 3.20
N GLN A 259 7.94 -4.45 2.55
CA GLN A 259 8.01 -3.06 2.98
C GLN A 259 6.65 -2.36 2.85
N TYR A 260 6.34 -1.56 3.87
CA TYR A 260 5.18 -0.68 3.87
C TYR A 260 5.38 0.45 2.86
N ALA A 261 4.33 0.74 2.10
CA ALA A 261 4.27 1.86 1.17
C ALA A 261 3.03 2.72 1.43
N ARG A 262 3.12 4.01 1.16
CA ARG A 262 2.01 4.95 1.13
C ARG A 262 1.79 5.39 -0.30
N VAL A 263 0.56 5.34 -0.74
CA VAL A 263 0.17 5.75 -2.08
C VAL A 263 -0.83 6.87 -1.98
N GLN A 264 -0.58 7.98 -2.67
CA GLN A 264 -1.52 9.10 -2.74
C GLN A 264 -2.49 8.87 -3.89
N VAL A 265 -3.77 8.76 -3.55
CA VAL A 265 -4.85 8.59 -4.51
C VAL A 265 -5.69 9.86 -4.53
N ALA A 266 -5.92 10.40 -5.70
CA ALA A 266 -6.79 11.55 -5.88
C ALA A 266 -8.25 11.12 -5.77
N GLY A 267 -8.97 11.73 -4.84
CA GLY A 267 -10.41 11.60 -4.70
C GLY A 267 -11.19 12.65 -5.48
N ALA A 268 -12.47 12.72 -5.22
CA ALA A 268 -13.33 13.76 -5.79
C ALA A 268 -12.79 15.17 -5.45
N PRO A 269 -12.91 16.14 -6.35
CA PRO A 269 -12.49 17.50 -6.08
C PRO A 269 -13.29 18.08 -4.91
N VAL A 270 -12.58 18.69 -3.98
CA VAL A 270 -13.14 19.40 -2.83
C VAL A 270 -12.84 20.87 -3.00
N ARG A 271 -13.87 21.69 -2.75
CA ARG A 271 -13.71 23.13 -2.78
C ARG A 271 -12.91 23.59 -1.57
N THR A 272 -11.68 24.02 -1.82
CA THR A 272 -10.71 24.40 -0.81
C THR A 272 -10.47 25.89 -0.86
N LEU A 273 -10.47 26.55 0.30
CA LEU A 273 -10.18 27.97 0.40
C LEU A 273 -8.69 28.18 0.61
N LEU A 274 -8.07 28.97 -0.24
CA LEU A 274 -6.64 29.24 -0.23
C LEU A 274 -6.33 30.69 0.10
N ILE A 275 -5.37 30.91 0.99
CA ILE A 275 -4.79 32.21 1.30
C ILE A 275 -3.26 32.16 1.17
N PRO A 276 -2.55 33.28 0.99
CA PRO A 276 -1.12 33.31 1.15
C PRO A 276 -0.69 32.88 2.55
N THR A 277 0.30 31.99 2.64
CA THR A 277 0.86 31.52 3.94
C THR A 277 1.33 32.69 4.81
N SER A 278 1.78 33.77 4.17
CA SER A 278 2.21 34.99 4.86
C SER A 278 1.07 35.80 5.51
N ALA A 279 -0.20 35.48 5.24
CA ALA A 279 -1.35 36.07 5.90
C ALA A 279 -1.69 35.34 7.21
N LEU A 280 -1.20 34.10 7.38
CA LEU A 280 -1.43 33.31 8.58
C LEU A 280 -0.51 33.77 9.71
N SER A 281 -1.08 34.07 10.86
CA SER A 281 -0.39 34.43 12.09
C SER A 281 -0.62 33.37 13.14
N VAL A 282 0.44 32.83 13.74
CA VAL A 282 0.35 31.85 14.82
C VAL A 282 0.68 32.50 16.14
N LEU A 283 -0.19 32.35 17.12
CA LEU A 283 0.04 32.83 18.48
C LEU A 283 -0.22 31.69 19.48
N GLY A 284 0.87 31.11 19.98
CA GLY A 284 0.79 29.85 20.74
C GLY A 284 0.26 28.72 19.88
N GLN A 285 -0.91 28.18 20.22
CA GLN A 285 -1.60 27.14 19.45
C GLN A 285 -2.73 27.67 18.55
N MET A 286 -2.96 28.98 18.56
CA MET A 286 -4.04 29.61 17.80
C MET A 286 -3.54 30.14 16.48
N GLU A 287 -4.19 29.73 15.42
CA GLU A 287 -3.99 30.23 14.06
C GLU A 287 -5.02 31.32 13.80
N ARG A 288 -4.56 32.44 13.28
CA ARG A 288 -5.41 33.62 13.07
C ARG A 288 -5.02 34.34 11.78
N VAL A 289 -6.00 35.02 11.23
CA VAL A 289 -5.83 35.95 10.12
C VAL A 289 -6.51 37.27 10.42
N PHE A 290 -6.04 38.37 9.83
CA PHE A 290 -6.75 39.63 9.83
C PHE A 290 -7.47 39.81 8.50
N VAL A 291 -8.78 40.06 8.57
CA VAL A 291 -9.64 40.33 7.43
C VAL A 291 -9.91 41.83 7.38
N ALA A 292 -9.89 42.41 6.20
CA ALA A 292 -10.33 43.78 6.00
C ALA A 292 -11.86 43.84 5.95
N GLY A 293 -12.47 44.41 6.99
CA GLY A 293 -13.91 44.68 7.06
C GLY A 293 -14.37 45.69 6.00
N ALA A 294 -15.69 45.82 5.83
CA ALA A 294 -16.28 46.74 4.88
C ALA A 294 -15.95 48.23 5.19
N ASP A 295 -15.65 48.53 6.44
CA ASP A 295 -15.26 49.84 6.96
C ASP A 295 -13.74 50.09 6.96
N HIS A 296 -12.96 49.25 6.22
CA HIS A 296 -11.51 49.26 6.22
C HIS A 296 -10.87 49.06 7.60
N ARG A 297 -11.54 48.36 8.51
CA ARG A 297 -10.99 47.98 9.80
C ARG A 297 -10.52 46.53 9.80
N ALA A 298 -9.46 46.29 10.59
CA ALA A 298 -8.96 44.94 10.79
C ALA A 298 -9.92 44.12 11.64
N VAL A 299 -10.40 43.00 11.18
CA VAL A 299 -11.20 42.03 11.91
C VAL A 299 -10.34 40.80 12.17
N LEU A 300 -10.15 40.42 13.41
CA LEU A 300 -9.41 39.21 13.75
C LEU A 300 -10.33 37.99 13.59
N ARG A 301 -9.87 37.02 12.79
CA ARG A 301 -10.52 35.71 12.60
C ARG A 301 -9.62 34.59 13.07
N LEU A 302 -10.15 33.74 13.93
CA LEU A 302 -9.51 32.48 14.24
C LEU A 302 -9.80 31.51 13.09
N VAL A 303 -8.76 30.88 12.57
CA VAL A 303 -8.86 29.95 11.45
C VAL A 303 -8.22 28.64 11.83
N LYS A 304 -8.60 27.57 11.10
CA LYS A 304 -7.91 26.32 11.12
C LYS A 304 -7.25 26.12 9.76
N SER A 305 -5.92 26.08 9.74
CA SER A 305 -5.18 25.80 8.52
C SER A 305 -5.17 24.32 8.18
N GLY A 306 -5.05 24.01 6.91
CA GLY A 306 -4.87 22.67 6.36
C GLY A 306 -3.49 22.51 5.73
N ALA A 307 -3.46 21.91 4.54
CA ALA A 307 -2.21 21.68 3.81
C ALA A 307 -1.59 22.99 3.32
N VAL A 308 -0.26 23.05 3.33
CA VAL A 308 0.51 24.14 2.75
C VAL A 308 1.08 23.69 1.42
N ASP A 309 0.81 24.48 0.37
CA ASP A 309 1.28 24.24 -0.99
C ASP A 309 2.05 25.47 -1.50
N GLY A 310 3.37 25.41 -1.39
CA GLY A 310 4.25 26.52 -1.74
C GLY A 310 3.97 27.76 -0.87
N GLU A 311 3.56 28.86 -1.53
CA GLU A 311 3.25 30.13 -0.86
C GLU A 311 1.79 30.23 -0.40
N ARG A 312 0.95 29.22 -0.65
CA ARG A 312 -0.46 29.21 -0.28
C ARG A 312 -0.76 28.18 0.81
N CYS A 313 -1.68 28.53 1.67
CA CYS A 313 -2.16 27.70 2.77
C CYS A 313 -3.67 27.50 2.63
N GLU A 314 -4.10 26.27 2.79
CA GLU A 314 -5.50 25.90 2.88
C GLU A 314 -6.10 26.40 4.19
N VAL A 315 -7.33 26.93 4.13
CA VAL A 315 -8.14 27.28 5.30
C VAL A 315 -9.34 26.35 5.35
N VAL A 316 -9.37 25.50 6.36
CA VAL A 316 -10.42 24.49 6.56
C VAL A 316 -11.67 25.11 7.17
N SER A 317 -11.50 26.13 8.02
CA SER A 317 -12.62 26.83 8.68
C SER A 317 -12.20 28.20 9.20
N GLY A 318 -13.18 29.08 9.39
CA GLY A 318 -13.00 30.40 9.98
C GLY A 318 -12.87 31.55 8.98
N LEU A 319 -12.96 31.28 7.67
CA LEU A 319 -12.88 32.29 6.62
C LEU A 319 -13.87 31.96 5.49
N ASP A 320 -14.40 32.95 4.84
CA ASP A 320 -15.30 32.78 3.69
C ASP A 320 -14.61 33.15 2.37
N ALA A 321 -15.08 32.55 1.28
CA ALA A 321 -14.56 32.86 -0.06
C ALA A 321 -14.84 34.32 -0.45
N GLY A 322 -13.82 34.99 -1.00
CA GLY A 322 -13.93 36.41 -1.36
C GLY A 322 -13.55 37.38 -0.25
N GLU A 323 -13.35 36.95 0.99
CA GLU A 323 -12.82 37.81 2.05
C GLU A 323 -11.38 38.23 1.74
N ARG A 324 -11.06 39.46 2.13
CA ARG A 324 -9.73 40.06 1.89
C ARG A 324 -8.89 39.94 3.17
N VAL A 325 -7.85 39.12 3.09
CA VAL A 325 -6.92 38.89 4.19
C VAL A 325 -5.71 39.79 4.11
N VAL A 326 -5.22 40.24 5.28
CA VAL A 326 -3.99 41.05 5.34
C VAL A 326 -2.78 40.17 5.17
N VAL A 327 -1.98 40.49 4.15
CA VAL A 327 -0.70 39.79 3.89
C VAL A 327 0.38 40.38 4.78
N ARG A 328 1.17 39.52 5.45
CA ARG A 328 2.23 39.91 6.37
C ARG A 328 1.76 40.93 7.43
N PRO A 329 0.77 40.59 8.25
CA PRO A 329 0.24 41.50 9.23
C PRO A 329 1.36 41.99 10.16
N PRO A 330 1.52 43.32 10.36
CA PRO A 330 2.51 43.85 11.31
C PRO A 330 2.27 43.33 12.71
N ALA A 331 3.35 43.10 13.50
CA ALA A 331 3.27 42.52 14.83
C ALA A 331 2.38 43.31 15.82
N GLY A 332 2.12 44.58 15.56
CA GLY A 332 1.28 45.47 16.37
C GLY A 332 -0.18 45.62 15.91
N LEU A 333 -0.58 44.97 14.81
CA LEU A 333 -1.94 45.06 14.28
C LEU A 333 -2.95 44.47 15.27
N ARG A 334 -4.01 45.25 15.56
CA ARG A 334 -5.06 44.83 16.47
C ARG A 334 -6.44 44.91 15.80
N GLU A 335 -7.37 44.17 16.34
CA GLU A 335 -8.76 44.22 15.95
C GLU A 335 -9.33 45.65 16.06
N GLY A 336 -10.14 46.08 15.09
CA GLY A 336 -10.76 47.40 15.02
C GLY A 336 -9.84 48.50 14.48
N GLN A 337 -8.55 48.25 14.23
CA GLN A 337 -7.61 49.26 13.70
C GLN A 337 -7.87 49.57 12.24
N THR A 338 -7.79 50.85 11.87
CA THR A 338 -8.00 51.28 10.49
C THR A 338 -6.83 50.82 9.57
N LEU A 339 -7.18 50.27 8.43
CA LEU A 339 -6.23 49.77 7.40
C LEU A 339 -6.10 50.80 6.28
N GLU A 340 -4.86 51.15 5.92
CA GLU A 340 -4.52 51.87 4.69
C GLU A 340 -4.05 50.83 3.67
N ILE A 341 -4.88 50.55 2.67
CA ILE A 341 -4.65 49.51 1.69
C ILE A 341 -3.63 50.02 0.67
N LEU A 342 -2.50 49.32 0.55
CA LEU A 342 -1.52 49.55 -0.47
C LEU A 342 -2.00 48.92 -1.79
N PRO A 343 -1.78 49.55 -2.94
CA PRO A 343 -2.15 49.03 -4.25
C PRO A 343 -1.39 47.74 -4.61
#